data_7a6815eb04a4572dcb58ee03df066a48
#
_entry.id   7a6815eb04a4572dcb58ee03df066a48
#
_cell.length_a   1.000
_cell.length_b   1.000
_cell.length_c   1.000
_cell.angle_alpha   90.00
_cell.angle_beta   90.00
_cell.angle_gamma   90.00
#
_symmetry.space_group_name_H-M   'P 1'
#
loop_
_entity.id
_entity.type
_entity.pdbx_description
1 polymer ?
#
loop_
_entity_poly.entity_id
_entity_poly.type
_entity_poly.pdbx_seq_one_letter_code
_entity_poly.pdbx_strand_id
1 'polypeptide(L)'
;THEIGGSCVEIRTPQAKILLDLGLPLDFDSRSQEQQEQIRREALEWAQEADAIFISHYHADHHGLLPDTHRDVAIYATAGTAAMMHVTEVIHGRGDADYLHHINVLSKEADDRKFEPIIVDDIRITPYTVDHAAYDACAFLIEAEGRRILYSGDIRRHGVKGFLYHNLPRKVDCLLLEGTNLATEKECMSEAEICERFKEQFRTDADKLHYIWCSGQNIDRIVQIYKAALVCSRKLIVDTYVAYVLEAVHRFKSSIPSPLSPFEGHDVFRYFCLPAQLKRLEEAGDPEIVERLKALSTVDTKDIGRNPGKYAWLIRPSMLYYMQKYSHTPSVVVTSIWEGYEKDEPEFMDWIRERGFTNPHIHTSGHADAKSLQSIVRHVDPGLLIPIHTAVPERFATLFPDRTIRCPQDNEPIEL
;
A
#
# COMPACT_ATOMS: atom_id res chain seq x y z
N THR A 1 -2.73 -14.37 13.27
CA THR A 1 -1.34 -14.87 13.15
C THR A 1 -1.18 -15.95 12.07
N HIS A 2 -2.24 -16.61 11.65
CA HIS A 2 -2.22 -17.75 10.73
C HIS A 2 -2.77 -17.44 9.34
N GLU A 3 -3.01 -16.17 9.04
CA GLU A 3 -3.46 -15.70 7.73
C GLU A 3 -2.78 -14.39 7.35
N ILE A 4 -2.90 -14.03 6.08
CA ILE A 4 -2.47 -12.74 5.54
C ILE A 4 -3.71 -11.86 5.45
N GLY A 5 -3.61 -10.62 5.91
CA GLY A 5 -4.74 -9.68 6.00
C GLY A 5 -5.54 -9.83 7.30
N GLY A 6 -6.58 -9.01 7.45
CA GLY A 6 -7.38 -8.98 8.67
C GLY A 6 -6.57 -8.54 9.91
N SER A 7 -5.57 -7.67 9.70
CA SER A 7 -4.65 -7.26 10.75
C SER A 7 -5.36 -6.51 11.86
N CYS A 8 -5.33 -7.06 13.08
CA CYS A 8 -5.79 -6.40 14.30
C CYS A 8 -5.01 -6.98 15.48
N VAL A 9 -4.29 -6.13 16.21
CA VAL A 9 -3.54 -6.52 17.41
C VAL A 9 -3.99 -5.66 18.58
N GLU A 10 -4.49 -6.31 19.62
CA GLU A 10 -4.83 -5.65 20.88
C GLU A 10 -3.62 -5.58 21.80
N ILE A 11 -3.37 -4.42 22.38
CA ILE A 11 -2.45 -4.21 23.50
C ILE A 11 -3.26 -3.69 24.69
N ARG A 12 -3.17 -4.38 25.81
CA ARG A 12 -3.94 -4.05 27.00
C ARG A 12 -3.06 -3.95 28.25
N THR A 13 -3.30 -2.92 29.04
CA THR A 13 -2.84 -2.78 30.42
C THR A 13 -4.05 -2.79 31.35
N PRO A 14 -3.89 -2.76 32.69
CA PRO A 14 -5.01 -2.56 33.59
C PRO A 14 -5.73 -1.21 33.43
N GLN A 15 -5.13 -0.22 32.73
CA GLN A 15 -5.65 1.15 32.63
C GLN A 15 -6.12 1.50 31.22
N ALA A 16 -5.53 0.88 30.19
CA ALA A 16 -5.81 1.23 28.81
C ALA A 16 -5.84 0.03 27.88
N LYS A 17 -6.57 0.18 26.77
CA LYS A 17 -6.65 -0.77 25.67
C LYS A 17 -6.47 -0.03 24.34
N ILE A 18 -5.52 -0.44 23.52
CA ILE A 18 -5.33 0.09 22.18
C ILE A 18 -5.40 -1.03 21.13
N LEU A 19 -5.79 -0.67 19.91
CA LEU A 19 -5.70 -1.54 18.74
C LEU A 19 -4.63 -1.03 17.79
N LEU A 20 -3.86 -1.96 17.23
CA LEU A 20 -2.93 -1.72 16.13
C LEU A 20 -3.52 -2.36 14.88
N ASP A 21 -3.90 -1.53 13.93
CA ASP A 21 -4.68 -1.83 12.74
C ASP A 21 -6.10 -2.37 13.03
N LEU A 22 -6.97 -2.34 12.02
CA LEU A 22 -8.31 -2.92 12.04
C LEU A 22 -8.70 -3.26 10.59
N GLY A 23 -8.15 -4.34 10.08
CA GLY A 23 -8.12 -4.67 8.68
C GLY A 23 -9.18 -5.66 8.23
N LEU A 24 -9.53 -5.61 6.95
CA LEU A 24 -10.35 -6.62 6.29
C LEU A 24 -9.53 -7.88 5.98
N PRO A 25 -10.05 -9.09 6.22
CA PRO A 25 -9.48 -10.31 5.65
C PRO A 25 -9.40 -10.24 4.13
N LEU A 26 -8.34 -10.81 3.52
CA LEU A 26 -8.18 -10.77 2.06
C LEU A 26 -9.30 -11.46 1.28
N ASP A 27 -9.91 -12.47 1.88
CA ASP A 27 -11.02 -13.25 1.29
C ASP A 27 -12.40 -12.69 1.65
N PHE A 28 -12.48 -11.50 2.26
CA PHE A 28 -13.72 -10.92 2.81
C PHE A 28 -14.86 -10.92 1.79
N ASP A 29 -14.62 -10.47 0.56
CA ASP A 29 -15.65 -10.38 -0.49
C ASP A 29 -16.13 -11.76 -0.97
N SER A 30 -15.35 -12.81 -0.78
CA SER A 30 -15.73 -14.19 -1.11
C SER A 30 -16.48 -14.92 0.01
N ARG A 31 -16.51 -14.36 1.22
CA ARG A 31 -17.23 -14.91 2.39
C ARG A 31 -18.74 -14.70 2.25
N SER A 32 -19.53 -15.55 2.91
CA SER A 32 -20.98 -15.36 2.96
C SER A 32 -21.35 -14.05 3.68
N GLN A 33 -22.53 -13.51 3.38
CA GLN A 33 -23.03 -12.30 4.06
C GLN A 33 -23.03 -12.44 5.58
N GLU A 34 -23.42 -13.60 6.11
CA GLU A 34 -23.42 -13.87 7.55
C GLU A 34 -22.02 -13.78 8.15
N GLN A 35 -21.00 -14.32 7.45
CA GLN A 35 -19.60 -14.22 7.87
C GLN A 35 -19.08 -12.78 7.80
N GLN A 36 -19.41 -12.04 6.74
CA GLN A 36 -19.06 -10.63 6.62
C GLN A 36 -19.67 -9.78 7.73
N GLU A 37 -20.95 -9.99 8.04
CA GLU A 37 -21.64 -9.30 9.14
C GLU A 37 -21.07 -9.68 10.52
N GLN A 38 -20.65 -10.93 10.70
CA GLN A 38 -19.98 -11.38 11.92
C GLN A 38 -18.66 -10.65 12.12
N ILE A 39 -17.81 -10.58 11.10
CA ILE A 39 -16.52 -9.87 11.13
C ILE A 39 -16.73 -8.39 11.48
N ARG A 40 -17.71 -7.73 10.87
CA ARG A 40 -18.03 -6.33 11.17
C ARG A 40 -18.48 -6.11 12.59
N ARG A 41 -19.31 -7.02 13.12
CA ARG A 41 -19.75 -6.96 14.53
C ARG A 41 -18.59 -7.10 15.49
N GLU A 42 -17.71 -8.08 15.27
CA GLU A 42 -16.52 -8.29 16.11
C GLU A 42 -15.60 -7.07 16.07
N ALA A 43 -15.35 -6.50 14.89
CA ALA A 43 -14.56 -5.29 14.75
C ALA A 43 -15.16 -4.10 15.50
N LEU A 44 -16.49 -3.94 15.43
CA LEU A 44 -17.20 -2.89 16.17
C LEU A 44 -17.06 -3.09 17.68
N GLU A 45 -17.22 -4.32 18.18
CA GLU A 45 -17.05 -4.65 19.61
C GLU A 45 -15.62 -4.33 20.07
N TRP A 46 -14.61 -4.74 19.33
CA TRP A 46 -13.20 -4.44 19.66
C TRP A 46 -12.92 -2.93 19.68
N ALA A 47 -13.43 -2.20 18.69
CA ALA A 47 -13.26 -0.76 18.59
C ALA A 47 -13.97 0.00 19.72
N GLN A 48 -15.18 -0.44 20.12
CA GLN A 48 -15.94 0.18 21.21
C GLN A 48 -15.24 0.04 22.57
N GLU A 49 -14.49 -1.02 22.76
CA GLU A 49 -13.73 -1.25 23.99
C GLU A 49 -12.34 -0.58 23.99
N ALA A 50 -11.88 -0.08 22.84
CA ALA A 50 -10.55 0.50 22.70
C ALA A 50 -10.56 2.00 23.03
N ASP A 51 -9.53 2.46 23.72
CA ASP A 51 -9.27 3.88 23.97
C ASP A 51 -8.68 4.59 22.76
N ALA A 52 -7.97 3.85 21.90
CA ALA A 52 -7.44 4.34 20.64
C ALA A 52 -7.14 3.22 19.62
N ILE A 53 -7.15 3.58 18.32
CA ILE A 53 -6.76 2.73 17.19
C ILE A 53 -5.59 3.39 16.46
N PHE A 54 -4.52 2.66 16.19
CA PHE A 54 -3.34 3.13 15.46
C PHE A 54 -3.22 2.40 14.13
N ILE A 55 -3.23 3.13 13.02
CA ILE A 55 -3.18 2.56 11.67
C ILE A 55 -1.77 2.65 11.12
N SER A 56 -1.17 1.49 10.80
CA SER A 56 0.18 1.40 10.27
C SER A 56 0.28 1.93 8.85
N HIS A 57 -0.69 1.63 8.00
CA HIS A 57 -0.78 2.10 6.62
C HIS A 57 -2.18 1.90 6.00
N TYR A 58 -2.37 2.40 4.77
CA TYR A 58 -3.68 2.53 4.12
C TYR A 58 -4.13 1.32 3.28
N HIS A 59 -3.52 0.15 3.36
CA HIS A 59 -4.07 -1.04 2.69
C HIS A 59 -5.32 -1.54 3.43
N ALA A 60 -6.30 -2.05 2.68
CA ALA A 60 -7.60 -2.44 3.22
C ALA A 60 -7.52 -3.52 4.31
N ASP A 61 -6.53 -4.39 4.23
CA ASP A 61 -6.25 -5.43 5.22
C ASP A 61 -5.61 -4.92 6.53
N HIS A 62 -5.44 -3.58 6.65
CA HIS A 62 -4.99 -2.88 7.86
C HIS A 62 -5.97 -1.81 8.37
N HIS A 63 -6.88 -1.29 7.52
CA HIS A 63 -7.83 -0.26 7.96
C HIS A 63 -9.26 -0.47 7.50
N GLY A 64 -9.52 -1.50 6.69
CA GLY A 64 -10.76 -1.62 5.94
C GLY A 64 -12.02 -1.84 6.78
N LEU A 65 -11.91 -2.16 8.07
CA LEU A 65 -13.03 -2.24 9.02
C LEU A 65 -13.26 -0.94 9.79
N LEU A 66 -12.46 0.12 9.61
CA LEU A 66 -12.68 1.42 10.25
C LEU A 66 -14.05 2.04 9.94
N PRO A 67 -14.61 1.92 8.73
CA PRO A 67 -15.96 2.44 8.45
C PRO A 67 -17.05 1.84 9.33
N ASP A 68 -16.82 0.67 9.90
CA ASP A 68 -17.76 -0.04 10.77
C ASP A 68 -17.54 0.29 12.26
N THR A 69 -16.58 1.19 12.60
CA THR A 69 -16.25 1.55 13.99
C THR A 69 -17.20 2.61 14.57
N HIS A 70 -17.23 2.69 15.90
CA HIS A 70 -17.97 3.74 16.61
C HIS A 70 -17.21 5.09 16.53
N ARG A 71 -17.95 6.20 16.41
CA ARG A 71 -17.41 7.56 16.20
C ARG A 71 -16.52 8.09 17.31
N ASP A 72 -16.68 7.58 18.52
CA ASP A 72 -16.02 8.14 19.71
C ASP A 72 -14.60 7.58 19.95
N VAL A 73 -14.14 6.57 19.18
CA VAL A 73 -12.78 6.05 19.31
C VAL A 73 -11.76 6.96 18.60
N ALA A 74 -10.66 7.28 19.26
CA ALA A 74 -9.58 8.05 18.66
C ALA A 74 -8.80 7.20 17.66
N ILE A 75 -8.72 7.62 16.40
CA ILE A 75 -7.96 6.96 15.34
C ILE A 75 -6.69 7.76 15.07
N TYR A 76 -5.54 7.12 15.01
CA TYR A 76 -4.24 7.74 14.73
C TYR A 76 -3.62 7.15 13.46
N ALA A 77 -3.20 8.00 12.54
CA ALA A 77 -2.51 7.61 11.31
C ALA A 77 -1.50 8.67 10.87
N THR A 78 -0.51 8.30 10.05
CA THR A 78 0.37 9.28 9.42
C THR A 78 -0.41 10.16 8.43
N ALA A 79 0.11 11.36 8.14
CA ALA A 79 -0.53 12.28 7.20
C ALA A 79 -0.70 11.66 5.80
N GLY A 80 0.31 10.90 5.34
CA GLY A 80 0.25 10.20 4.06
C GLY A 80 -0.78 9.08 4.07
N THR A 81 -0.85 8.29 5.14
CA THR A 81 -1.87 7.24 5.32
C THR A 81 -3.27 7.83 5.32
N ALA A 82 -3.54 8.87 6.13
CA ALA A 82 -4.83 9.54 6.19
C ALA A 82 -5.26 10.11 4.82
N ALA A 83 -4.35 10.77 4.10
CA ALA A 83 -4.64 11.30 2.77
C ALA A 83 -4.97 10.19 1.76
N MET A 84 -4.27 9.06 1.80
CA MET A 84 -4.52 7.94 0.89
C MET A 84 -5.82 7.21 1.22
N MET A 85 -6.19 7.10 2.49
CA MET A 85 -7.50 6.59 2.91
C MET A 85 -8.61 7.49 2.36
N HIS A 86 -8.47 8.83 2.48
CA HIS A 86 -9.43 9.78 1.91
C HIS A 86 -9.54 9.63 0.38
N VAL A 87 -8.42 9.57 -0.34
CA VAL A 87 -8.41 9.36 -1.81
C VAL A 87 -9.18 8.10 -2.19
N THR A 88 -8.98 7.01 -1.44
CA THR A 88 -9.66 5.72 -1.67
C THR A 88 -11.16 5.85 -1.48
N GLU A 89 -11.60 6.46 -0.38
CA GLU A 89 -13.02 6.64 -0.08
C GLU A 89 -13.70 7.56 -1.13
N VAL A 90 -13.07 8.65 -1.54
CA VAL A 90 -13.58 9.52 -2.61
C VAL A 90 -13.78 8.74 -3.91
N ILE A 91 -12.80 7.96 -4.33
CA ILE A 91 -12.88 7.18 -5.57
C ILE A 91 -13.95 6.09 -5.50
N HIS A 92 -14.22 5.56 -4.32
CA HIS A 92 -15.32 4.61 -4.09
C HIS A 92 -16.70 5.29 -3.92
N GLY A 93 -16.76 6.64 -3.95
CA GLY A 93 -18.00 7.40 -3.75
C GLY A 93 -18.43 7.52 -2.29
N ARG A 94 -17.49 7.42 -1.36
CA ARG A 94 -17.67 7.55 0.09
C ARG A 94 -16.76 8.62 0.68
N GLY A 95 -16.48 9.69 -0.08
CA GLY A 95 -15.55 10.75 0.33
C GLY A 95 -15.97 11.54 1.57
N ASP A 96 -17.23 11.41 1.99
CA ASP A 96 -17.81 11.92 3.22
C ASP A 96 -17.86 10.90 4.36
N ALA A 97 -17.12 9.78 4.22
CA ALA A 97 -17.07 8.75 5.26
C ALA A 97 -16.66 9.37 6.61
N ASP A 98 -17.51 9.23 7.58
CA ASP A 98 -17.47 9.95 8.85
C ASP A 98 -16.17 9.72 9.63
N TYR A 99 -15.66 8.49 9.64
CA TYR A 99 -14.43 8.13 10.34
C TYR A 99 -13.19 8.92 9.87
N LEU A 100 -13.17 9.39 8.61
CA LEU A 100 -12.05 10.19 8.08
C LEU A 100 -11.89 11.52 8.84
N HIS A 101 -12.98 12.06 9.36
CA HIS A 101 -12.97 13.31 10.14
C HIS A 101 -12.47 13.11 11.59
N HIS A 102 -12.37 11.86 12.04
CA HIS A 102 -11.91 11.50 13.39
C HIS A 102 -10.46 11.01 13.43
N ILE A 103 -9.74 11.05 12.28
CA ILE A 103 -8.34 10.68 12.23
C ILE A 103 -7.47 11.79 12.82
N ASN A 104 -6.75 11.46 13.88
CA ASN A 104 -5.71 12.28 14.46
C ASN A 104 -4.41 12.02 13.69
N VAL A 105 -3.90 13.03 13.00
CA VAL A 105 -2.67 12.91 12.24
C VAL A 105 -1.47 12.90 13.18
N LEU A 106 -0.64 11.86 13.06
CA LEU A 106 0.59 11.72 13.82
C LEU A 106 1.58 12.85 13.49
N SER A 107 1.95 13.63 14.48
CA SER A 107 2.86 14.77 14.35
C SER A 107 4.32 14.31 14.32
N LYS A 108 5.15 15.01 13.53
CA LYS A 108 6.60 14.81 13.53
C LYS A 108 7.29 15.83 14.43
N GLU A 109 8.43 15.43 15.02
CA GLU A 109 9.32 16.33 15.73
C GLU A 109 9.87 17.44 14.80
N ALA A 110 10.42 18.51 15.36
CA ALA A 110 10.89 19.68 14.62
C ALA A 110 11.95 19.37 13.54
N ASP A 111 12.68 18.25 13.65
CA ASP A 111 13.67 17.81 12.66
C ASP A 111 13.08 16.95 11.53
N ASP A 112 11.75 16.73 11.54
CA ASP A 112 10.98 15.94 10.56
C ASP A 112 11.42 14.46 10.40
N ARG A 113 12.26 13.95 11.29
CA ARG A 113 12.82 12.59 11.19
C ARG A 113 12.12 11.58 12.09
N LYS A 114 11.51 12.05 13.18
CA LYS A 114 10.84 11.24 14.18
C LYS A 114 9.43 11.74 14.40
N PHE A 115 8.56 10.84 14.81
CA PHE A 115 7.24 11.20 15.29
C PHE A 115 7.26 11.52 16.76
N GLU A 116 6.40 12.46 17.18
CA GLU A 116 6.10 12.69 18.58
C GLU A 116 5.35 11.47 19.13
N PRO A 117 5.73 10.98 20.31
CA PRO A 117 5.02 9.87 20.96
C PRO A 117 3.59 10.28 21.36
N ILE A 118 2.67 9.35 21.23
CA ILE A 118 1.30 9.48 21.73
C ILE A 118 1.20 8.76 23.07
N ILE A 119 0.50 9.35 24.01
CA ILE A 119 0.22 8.76 25.31
C ILE A 119 -1.28 8.46 25.40
N VAL A 120 -1.60 7.21 25.68
CA VAL A 120 -2.95 6.74 25.97
C VAL A 120 -2.89 6.13 27.37
N ASP A 121 -3.31 6.88 28.36
CA ASP A 121 -3.17 6.58 29.80
C ASP A 121 -1.73 6.16 30.16
N ASP A 122 -1.48 4.89 30.46
CA ASP A 122 -0.16 4.34 30.81
C ASP A 122 0.60 3.73 29.63
N ILE A 123 0.03 3.76 28.42
CA ILE A 123 0.66 3.27 27.20
C ILE A 123 1.29 4.43 26.42
N ARG A 124 2.58 4.33 26.12
CA ARG A 124 3.30 5.24 25.23
C ARG A 124 3.53 4.61 23.89
N ILE A 125 3.08 5.25 22.81
CA ILE A 125 3.20 4.77 21.44
C ILE A 125 4.11 5.70 20.64
N THR A 126 5.20 5.17 20.06
CA THR A 126 6.13 5.92 19.20
C THR A 126 6.12 5.33 17.79
N PRO A 127 5.63 6.08 16.78
CA PRO A 127 5.66 5.64 15.39
C PRO A 127 7.09 5.72 14.81
N TYR A 128 7.40 4.79 13.89
CA TYR A 128 8.64 4.76 13.10
C TYR A 128 8.31 4.55 11.63
N THR A 129 8.71 5.47 10.75
CA THR A 129 8.55 5.26 9.30
C THR A 129 9.30 4.02 8.86
N VAL A 130 8.65 3.16 8.08
CA VAL A 130 9.23 1.97 7.47
C VAL A 130 9.10 2.01 5.95
N ASP A 131 9.80 1.12 5.27
CA ASP A 131 9.64 0.91 3.84
C ASP A 131 8.57 -0.16 3.59
N HIS A 132 7.58 0.20 2.81
CA HIS A 132 6.51 -0.67 2.31
C HIS A 132 6.00 -0.12 0.96
N ALA A 133 5.18 -0.90 0.23
CA ALA A 133 4.54 -0.42 -1.00
C ALA A 133 3.56 0.74 -0.76
N ALA A 134 2.96 0.80 0.43
CA ALA A 134 2.15 1.93 0.87
C ALA A 134 3.02 3.13 1.25
N TYR A 135 2.63 4.32 0.79
CA TYR A 135 3.31 5.56 1.14
C TYR A 135 3.09 5.91 2.62
N ASP A 136 4.15 6.34 3.30
CA ASP A 136 4.15 6.79 4.70
C ASP A 136 3.74 5.71 5.73
N ALA A 137 3.99 4.43 5.40
CA ALA A 137 3.78 3.31 6.32
C ALA A 137 4.68 3.42 7.55
N CYS A 138 4.19 2.96 8.71
CA CYS A 138 4.93 2.99 9.96
C CYS A 138 4.80 1.71 10.78
N ALA A 139 5.84 1.43 11.56
CA ALA A 139 5.84 0.52 12.69
C ALA A 139 5.55 1.30 13.97
N PHE A 140 5.09 0.62 15.03
CA PHE A 140 4.83 1.23 16.33
C PHE A 140 5.67 0.58 17.42
N LEU A 141 6.41 1.39 18.18
CA LEU A 141 6.96 0.99 19.47
C LEU A 141 5.94 1.31 20.56
N ILE A 142 5.55 0.32 21.32
CA ILE A 142 4.63 0.41 22.45
C ILE A 142 5.45 0.20 23.74
N GLU A 143 5.35 1.13 24.66
CA GLU A 143 6.02 1.09 25.94
C GLU A 143 4.97 1.19 27.05
N ALA A 144 4.83 0.15 27.86
CA ALA A 144 3.90 0.08 28.98
C ALA A 144 4.44 -0.87 30.05
N GLU A 145 4.19 -0.61 31.34
CA GLU A 145 4.59 -1.45 32.48
C GLU A 145 6.08 -1.90 32.49
N GLY A 146 6.95 -1.06 31.92
CA GLY A 146 8.38 -1.36 31.78
C GLY A 146 8.73 -2.33 30.65
N ARG A 147 7.79 -2.71 29.82
CA ARG A 147 7.96 -3.55 28.62
C ARG A 147 8.00 -2.71 27.35
N ARG A 148 8.70 -3.23 26.34
CA ARG A 148 8.84 -2.61 25.03
C ARG A 148 8.42 -3.61 23.95
N ILE A 149 7.34 -3.30 23.25
CA ILE A 149 6.79 -4.12 22.16
C ILE A 149 6.96 -3.34 20.87
N LEU A 150 7.50 -3.97 19.83
CA LEU A 150 7.54 -3.41 18.48
C LEU A 150 6.57 -4.15 17.55
N TYR A 151 5.62 -3.43 17.02
CA TYR A 151 4.73 -3.90 15.95
C TYR A 151 5.28 -3.42 14.62
N SER A 152 5.59 -4.33 13.70
CA SER A 152 6.22 -3.97 12.42
C SER A 152 5.26 -3.27 11.46
N GLY A 153 3.93 -3.48 11.57
CA GLY A 153 3.06 -3.36 10.42
C GLY A 153 3.62 -4.19 9.28
N ASP A 154 3.39 -3.77 8.06
CA ASP A 154 4.04 -4.34 6.88
C ASP A 154 5.36 -3.62 6.60
N ILE A 155 6.40 -4.38 6.32
CA ILE A 155 7.76 -3.86 6.16
C ILE A 155 8.52 -4.60 5.07
N ARG A 156 9.39 -3.88 4.35
CA ARG A 156 10.37 -4.46 3.40
C ARG A 156 11.71 -3.74 3.48
N ARG A 157 12.71 -4.21 2.72
CA ARG A 157 14.04 -3.57 2.64
C ARG A 157 14.50 -3.28 1.21
N HIS A 158 13.80 -3.77 0.22
CA HIS A 158 14.16 -3.66 -1.19
C HIS A 158 13.47 -2.50 -1.93
N GLY A 159 12.67 -1.69 -1.23
CA GLY A 159 12.13 -0.46 -1.74
C GLY A 159 13.11 0.72 -1.66
N VAL A 160 12.63 1.90 -2.03
CA VAL A 160 13.47 3.12 -2.07
C VAL A 160 13.91 3.56 -0.68
N LYS A 161 13.12 3.24 0.35
CA LYS A 161 13.34 3.59 1.76
C LYS A 161 13.84 2.42 2.61
N GLY A 162 14.30 1.35 1.98
CA GLY A 162 14.70 0.10 2.66
C GLY A 162 15.73 0.25 3.78
N PHE A 163 16.49 1.33 3.80
CA PHE A 163 17.45 1.63 4.86
C PHE A 163 16.80 2.08 6.18
N LEU A 164 15.51 2.48 6.17
CA LEU A 164 14.83 3.03 7.35
C LEU A 164 14.68 2.02 8.50
N TYR A 165 14.75 0.71 8.23
CA TYR A 165 14.72 -0.28 9.31
C TYR A 165 15.85 -0.08 10.33
N HIS A 166 16.94 0.62 9.99
CA HIS A 166 18.00 0.99 10.92
C HIS A 166 17.56 1.99 12.01
N ASN A 167 16.46 2.68 11.80
CA ASN A 167 15.90 3.61 12.79
C ASN A 167 15.00 2.89 13.81
N LEU A 168 14.63 1.63 13.57
CA LEU A 168 13.82 0.86 14.50
C LEU A 168 14.55 0.68 15.84
N PRO A 169 13.81 0.64 16.96
CA PRO A 169 14.38 0.44 18.28
C PRO A 169 15.05 -0.93 18.40
N ARG A 170 16.09 -0.99 19.22
CA ARG A 170 16.83 -2.22 19.49
C ARG A 170 16.52 -2.76 20.88
N LYS A 171 16.71 -4.07 21.07
CA LYS A 171 16.55 -4.77 22.36
C LYS A 171 15.14 -4.56 22.93
N VAL A 172 14.13 -4.82 22.12
CA VAL A 172 12.74 -4.84 22.57
C VAL A 172 12.41 -6.16 23.25
N ASP A 173 11.46 -6.16 24.18
CA ASP A 173 11.02 -7.39 24.84
C ASP A 173 10.29 -8.30 23.87
N CYS A 174 9.46 -7.72 22.99
CA CYS A 174 8.70 -8.45 21.98
C CYS A 174 8.71 -7.73 20.63
N LEU A 175 8.84 -8.50 19.54
CA LEU A 175 8.65 -8.04 18.17
C LEU A 175 7.52 -8.86 17.51
N LEU A 176 6.44 -8.15 17.13
CA LEU A 176 5.42 -8.68 16.24
C LEU A 176 5.86 -8.36 14.81
N LEU A 177 6.19 -9.39 14.02
CA LEU A 177 6.82 -9.23 12.71
C LEU A 177 6.02 -9.92 11.61
N GLU A 178 5.72 -9.18 10.55
CA GLU A 178 5.07 -9.72 9.36
C GLU A 178 5.90 -10.84 8.70
N GLY A 179 5.22 -11.75 8.02
CA GLY A 179 5.85 -12.87 7.34
C GLY A 179 5.17 -13.25 6.02
N THR A 180 4.57 -12.29 5.34
CA THR A 180 3.75 -12.47 4.13
C THR A 180 4.46 -13.30 3.06
N ASN A 181 5.72 -13.02 2.78
CA ASN A 181 6.49 -13.69 1.72
C ASN A 181 7.17 -14.99 2.16
N LEU A 182 7.04 -15.43 3.40
CA LEU A 182 7.72 -16.64 3.86
C LEU A 182 7.20 -17.93 3.21
N ALA A 183 5.99 -17.92 2.65
CA ALA A 183 5.49 -19.05 1.86
C ALA A 183 6.27 -19.24 0.54
N THR A 184 7.01 -18.24 0.07
CA THR A 184 7.82 -18.29 -1.13
C THR A 184 9.31 -18.21 -0.79
N GLU A 185 10.16 -18.90 -1.55
CA GLU A 185 11.62 -18.85 -1.36
C GLU A 185 12.30 -17.80 -2.27
N LYS A 186 11.49 -16.99 -2.98
CA LYS A 186 12.00 -16.01 -3.94
C LYS A 186 12.58 -14.79 -3.21
N GLU A 187 13.76 -14.37 -3.63
CA GLU A 187 14.31 -13.05 -3.27
C GLU A 187 13.58 -11.95 -4.03
N CYS A 188 13.34 -10.85 -3.36
CA CYS A 188 12.70 -9.68 -3.97
C CYS A 188 13.72 -8.83 -4.72
N MET A 189 13.38 -8.44 -5.95
CA MET A 189 14.13 -7.41 -6.68
C MET A 189 13.95 -6.04 -5.99
N SER A 190 14.96 -5.20 -6.06
CA SER A 190 14.83 -3.80 -5.63
C SER A 190 13.95 -3.01 -6.60
N GLU A 191 13.33 -1.93 -6.11
CA GLU A 191 12.60 -0.99 -6.99
C GLU A 191 13.52 -0.34 -8.04
N ALA A 192 14.83 -0.24 -7.79
CA ALA A 192 15.79 0.21 -8.78
C ALA A 192 15.96 -0.80 -9.94
N GLU A 193 16.03 -2.09 -9.63
CA GLU A 193 16.06 -3.16 -10.64
C GLU A 193 14.76 -3.21 -11.44
N ILE A 194 13.62 -2.96 -10.80
CA ILE A 194 12.32 -2.81 -11.49
C ILE A 194 12.38 -1.68 -12.52
N CYS A 195 12.98 -0.54 -12.19
CA CYS A 195 13.18 0.56 -13.14
C CYS A 195 14.01 0.11 -14.36
N GLU A 196 15.10 -0.60 -14.14
CA GLU A 196 15.94 -1.10 -15.25
C GLU A 196 15.18 -2.11 -16.12
N ARG A 197 14.39 -3.01 -15.53
CA ARG A 197 13.52 -3.94 -16.26
C ARG A 197 12.50 -3.22 -17.12
N PHE A 198 11.87 -2.15 -16.62
CA PHE A 198 10.97 -1.34 -17.44
C PHE A 198 11.71 -0.62 -18.58
N LYS A 199 12.93 -0.10 -18.36
CA LYS A 199 13.73 0.50 -19.43
C LYS A 199 14.11 -0.52 -20.51
N GLU A 200 14.49 -1.73 -20.11
CA GLU A 200 14.79 -2.83 -21.02
C GLU A 200 13.54 -3.19 -21.84
N GLN A 201 12.40 -3.36 -21.19
CA GLN A 201 11.12 -3.69 -21.84
C GLN A 201 10.71 -2.61 -22.85
N PHE A 202 10.82 -1.33 -22.49
CA PHE A 202 10.51 -0.21 -23.36
C PHE A 202 11.42 -0.11 -24.59
N ARG A 203 12.66 -0.57 -24.48
CA ARG A 203 13.61 -0.61 -25.63
C ARG A 203 13.38 -1.84 -26.51
N THR A 204 13.08 -3.00 -25.91
CA THR A 204 12.83 -4.26 -26.65
C THR A 204 11.61 -4.13 -27.54
N ASP A 205 10.54 -3.54 -27.04
CA ASP A 205 9.26 -3.35 -27.78
C ASP A 205 9.06 -1.86 -28.08
N ALA A 206 10.08 -1.22 -28.69
CA ALA A 206 10.15 0.23 -28.85
C ALA A 206 9.01 0.82 -29.69
N ASP A 207 8.46 0.07 -30.62
CA ASP A 207 7.36 0.44 -31.53
C ASP A 207 5.96 0.11 -30.99
N LYS A 208 5.88 -0.57 -29.83
CA LYS A 208 4.60 -1.01 -29.26
C LYS A 208 4.09 -0.09 -28.15
N LEU A 209 2.77 -0.04 -27.99
CA LEU A 209 2.11 0.52 -26.82
C LEU A 209 2.32 -0.42 -25.63
N HIS A 210 2.72 0.12 -24.50
CA HIS A 210 2.83 -0.64 -23.25
C HIS A 210 1.64 -0.34 -22.35
N TYR A 211 0.74 -1.29 -22.19
CA TYR A 211 -0.19 -1.31 -21.09
C TYR A 211 0.53 -1.84 -19.85
N ILE A 212 0.42 -1.16 -18.71
CA ILE A 212 1.09 -1.54 -17.48
C ILE A 212 0.03 -1.70 -16.40
N TRP A 213 -0.24 -2.95 -16.03
CA TRP A 213 -1.16 -3.27 -14.95
C TRP A 213 -0.42 -3.21 -13.62
N CYS A 214 -0.65 -2.16 -12.85
CA CYS A 214 -0.13 -2.01 -11.49
C CYS A 214 -1.18 -1.35 -10.59
N SER A 215 -0.99 -1.48 -9.27
CA SER A 215 -1.80 -0.74 -8.29
C SER A 215 -1.59 0.76 -8.47
N GLY A 216 -2.68 1.52 -8.54
CA GLY A 216 -2.65 2.98 -8.59
C GLY A 216 -2.12 3.63 -7.30
N GLN A 217 -1.98 2.86 -6.23
CA GLN A 217 -1.48 3.30 -4.92
C GLN A 217 -0.04 2.86 -4.63
N ASN A 218 0.56 2.03 -5.49
CA ASN A 218 1.98 1.68 -5.34
C ASN A 218 2.86 2.81 -5.88
N ILE A 219 3.11 3.80 -5.02
CA ILE A 219 3.83 5.03 -5.37
C ILE A 219 5.24 4.73 -5.86
N ASP A 220 5.97 3.85 -5.19
CA ASP A 220 7.33 3.48 -5.58
C ASP A 220 7.34 2.91 -7.00
N ARG A 221 6.42 2.01 -7.34
CA ARG A 221 6.30 1.42 -8.65
C ARG A 221 5.98 2.46 -9.73
N ILE A 222 5.00 3.33 -9.48
CA ILE A 222 4.63 4.39 -10.43
C ILE A 222 5.81 5.33 -10.68
N VAL A 223 6.57 5.67 -9.65
CA VAL A 223 7.78 6.49 -9.77
C VAL A 223 8.86 5.78 -10.60
N GLN A 224 9.07 4.47 -10.46
CA GLN A 224 10.03 3.75 -11.28
C GLN A 224 9.59 3.66 -12.74
N ILE A 225 8.30 3.44 -13.00
CA ILE A 225 7.73 3.47 -14.36
C ILE A 225 7.89 4.87 -14.98
N TYR A 226 7.61 5.93 -14.20
CA TYR A 226 7.81 7.32 -14.65
C TYR A 226 9.27 7.58 -15.03
N LYS A 227 10.24 7.17 -14.22
CA LYS A 227 11.67 7.31 -14.51
C LYS A 227 12.08 6.54 -15.77
N ALA A 228 11.57 5.32 -15.94
CA ALA A 228 11.81 4.52 -17.13
C ALA A 228 11.21 5.18 -18.38
N ALA A 229 9.98 5.71 -18.29
CA ALA A 229 9.32 6.42 -19.37
C ALA A 229 10.10 7.70 -19.76
N LEU A 230 10.56 8.48 -18.78
CA LEU A 230 11.36 9.68 -19.00
C LEU A 230 12.65 9.35 -19.78
N VAL A 231 13.42 8.36 -19.33
CA VAL A 231 14.69 7.95 -19.95
C VAL A 231 14.48 7.39 -21.37
N CYS A 232 13.37 6.67 -21.59
CA CYS A 232 13.04 6.09 -22.89
C CYS A 232 12.19 7.02 -23.77
N SER A 233 12.03 8.28 -23.40
CA SER A 233 11.27 9.31 -24.13
C SER A 233 9.81 8.91 -24.41
N ARG A 234 9.20 8.11 -23.52
CA ARG A 234 7.79 7.72 -23.59
C ARG A 234 6.91 8.68 -22.80
N LYS A 235 5.67 8.79 -23.21
CA LYS A 235 4.61 9.49 -22.49
C LYS A 235 3.87 8.48 -21.61
N LEU A 236 3.78 8.76 -20.31
CA LEU A 236 3.08 7.94 -19.34
C LEU A 236 1.63 8.42 -19.20
N ILE A 237 0.70 7.59 -19.69
CA ILE A 237 -0.73 7.89 -19.58
C ILE A 237 -1.21 7.43 -18.19
N VAL A 238 -1.83 8.36 -17.48
CA VAL A 238 -2.45 8.13 -16.17
C VAL A 238 -3.91 8.59 -16.20
N ASP A 239 -4.76 7.90 -15.45
CA ASP A 239 -6.16 8.28 -15.33
C ASP A 239 -6.43 9.24 -14.16
N THR A 240 -7.69 9.59 -13.95
CA THR A 240 -8.15 10.49 -12.89
C THR A 240 -7.71 10.01 -11.52
N TYR A 241 -7.86 8.71 -11.23
CA TYR A 241 -7.48 8.14 -9.94
C TYR A 241 -5.98 8.24 -9.67
N VAL A 242 -5.15 7.78 -10.62
CA VAL A 242 -3.69 7.83 -10.45
C VAL A 242 -3.20 9.28 -10.36
N ALA A 243 -3.79 10.20 -11.14
CA ALA A 243 -3.46 11.63 -11.06
C ALA A 243 -3.78 12.20 -9.67
N TYR A 244 -4.93 11.83 -9.10
CA TYR A 244 -5.33 12.26 -7.76
C TYR A 244 -4.43 11.69 -6.68
N VAL A 245 -4.13 10.38 -6.73
CA VAL A 245 -3.19 9.71 -5.83
C VAL A 245 -1.82 10.40 -5.84
N LEU A 246 -1.25 10.63 -7.02
CA LEU A 246 0.08 11.25 -7.14
C LEU A 246 0.09 12.67 -6.60
N GLU A 247 -0.97 13.45 -6.81
CA GLU A 247 -1.08 14.81 -6.26
C GLU A 247 -1.21 14.78 -4.73
N ALA A 248 -2.02 13.90 -4.19
CA ALA A 248 -2.17 13.74 -2.74
C ALA A 248 -0.81 13.48 -2.06
N VAL A 249 0.00 12.60 -2.65
CA VAL A 249 1.34 12.30 -2.12
C VAL A 249 2.34 13.45 -2.38
N HIS A 250 2.28 14.08 -3.56
CA HIS A 250 3.16 15.20 -3.93
C HIS A 250 3.07 16.35 -2.93
N ARG A 251 1.89 16.63 -2.38
CA ARG A 251 1.67 17.66 -1.35
C ARG A 251 2.52 17.45 -0.09
N PHE A 252 2.82 16.20 0.26
CA PHE A 252 3.71 15.84 1.39
C PHE A 252 5.16 15.65 0.96
N LYS A 253 5.40 15.22 -0.27
CA LYS A 253 6.71 14.90 -0.81
C LYS A 253 6.86 15.41 -2.23
N SER A 254 7.27 16.67 -2.38
CA SER A 254 7.41 17.34 -3.69
C SER A 254 8.37 16.65 -4.68
N SER A 255 9.20 15.70 -4.23
CA SER A 255 10.03 14.88 -5.11
C SER A 255 9.29 13.71 -5.78
N ILE A 256 8.03 13.45 -5.42
CA ILE A 256 7.16 12.50 -6.13
C ILE A 256 6.56 13.21 -7.35
N PRO A 257 6.70 12.67 -8.57
CA PRO A 257 6.14 13.31 -9.76
C PRO A 257 4.62 13.26 -9.76
N SER A 258 3.98 14.38 -10.09
CA SER A 258 2.53 14.47 -10.28
C SER A 258 2.20 15.09 -11.63
N PRO A 259 1.16 14.63 -12.35
CA PRO A 259 0.69 15.29 -13.55
C PRO A 259 0.15 16.69 -13.29
N LEU A 260 -0.37 16.95 -12.08
CA LEU A 260 -0.87 18.28 -11.65
C LEU A 260 0.26 19.21 -11.20
N SER A 261 1.41 18.66 -10.86
CA SER A 261 2.60 19.40 -10.41
C SER A 261 3.86 18.86 -11.11
N PRO A 262 3.96 19.03 -12.46
CA PRO A 262 5.05 18.47 -13.24
C PRO A 262 6.39 19.14 -12.90
N PHE A 263 7.47 18.35 -12.92
CA PHE A 263 8.82 18.93 -12.82
C PHE A 263 9.17 19.75 -14.06
N GLU A 264 9.89 20.84 -13.86
CA GLU A 264 10.36 21.68 -14.96
C GLU A 264 11.14 20.86 -15.99
N GLY A 265 10.81 21.01 -17.26
CA GLY A 265 11.43 20.27 -18.37
C GLY A 265 10.97 18.80 -18.50
N HIS A 266 10.13 18.28 -17.62
CA HIS A 266 9.65 16.91 -17.67
C HIS A 266 8.24 16.81 -18.27
N ASP A 267 8.14 16.72 -19.59
CA ASP A 267 6.87 16.49 -20.31
C ASP A 267 6.59 14.97 -20.45
N VAL A 268 6.39 14.26 -19.32
CA VAL A 268 6.20 12.80 -19.30
C VAL A 268 4.73 12.42 -19.26
N PHE A 269 3.94 13.05 -18.41
CA PHE A 269 2.55 12.64 -18.19
C PHE A 269 1.60 13.02 -19.34
N ARG A 270 0.61 12.16 -19.57
CA ARG A 270 -0.61 12.44 -20.33
C ARG A 270 -1.81 11.98 -19.52
N TYR A 271 -2.84 12.77 -19.55
CA TYR A 271 -4.04 12.53 -18.78
C TYR A 271 -5.11 11.81 -19.60
N PHE A 272 -5.66 10.74 -19.03
CA PHE A 272 -6.83 10.03 -19.56
C PHE A 272 -8.00 10.22 -18.60
N CYS A 273 -8.95 11.08 -18.96
CA CYS A 273 -10.11 11.36 -18.12
C CYS A 273 -11.03 10.14 -18.03
N LEU A 274 -11.33 9.71 -16.81
CA LEU A 274 -12.41 8.77 -16.51
C LEU A 274 -13.59 9.56 -15.89
N PRO A 275 -14.67 9.82 -16.66
CA PRO A 275 -15.74 10.72 -16.24
C PRO A 275 -16.40 10.33 -14.92
N ALA A 276 -16.58 9.02 -14.68
CA ALA A 276 -17.17 8.54 -13.43
C ALA A 276 -16.31 8.87 -12.20
N GLN A 277 -14.98 8.76 -12.32
CA GLN A 277 -14.07 9.13 -11.23
C GLN A 277 -14.03 10.64 -11.03
N LEU A 278 -14.01 11.43 -12.13
CA LEU A 278 -14.05 12.89 -12.04
C LEU A 278 -15.33 13.38 -11.36
N LYS A 279 -16.47 12.77 -11.68
CA LYS A 279 -17.77 13.07 -11.03
C LYS A 279 -17.72 12.79 -9.51
N ARG A 280 -17.11 11.69 -9.08
CA ARG A 280 -16.95 11.37 -7.65
C ARG A 280 -16.10 12.41 -6.92
N LEU A 281 -15.06 12.94 -7.57
CA LEU A 281 -14.26 14.04 -7.04
C LEU A 281 -15.06 15.33 -6.92
N GLU A 282 -15.92 15.63 -7.90
CA GLU A 282 -16.84 16.79 -7.84
C GLU A 282 -17.82 16.64 -6.68
N GLU A 283 -18.39 15.45 -6.49
CA GLU A 283 -19.33 15.13 -5.40
C GLU A 283 -18.68 15.17 -4.02
N ALA A 284 -17.39 14.79 -3.93
CA ALA A 284 -16.62 14.87 -2.70
C ALA A 284 -16.20 16.29 -2.28
N GLY A 285 -16.47 17.29 -3.13
CA GLY A 285 -16.26 18.71 -2.80
C GLY A 285 -14.80 19.19 -2.85
N ASP A 286 -13.94 18.61 -3.71
CA ASP A 286 -12.59 19.11 -3.98
C ASP A 286 -12.52 19.85 -5.34
N PRO A 287 -13.10 21.07 -5.45
CA PRO A 287 -13.20 21.80 -6.71
C PRO A 287 -11.84 22.23 -7.26
N GLU A 288 -10.85 22.48 -6.40
CA GLU A 288 -9.51 22.88 -6.84
C GLU A 288 -8.86 21.77 -7.66
N ILE A 289 -8.88 20.55 -7.15
CA ILE A 289 -8.33 19.37 -7.85
C ILE A 289 -9.09 19.10 -9.14
N VAL A 290 -10.41 19.20 -9.13
CA VAL A 290 -11.25 18.99 -10.31
C VAL A 290 -10.90 19.98 -11.42
N GLU A 291 -10.80 21.27 -11.11
CA GLU A 291 -10.43 22.30 -12.10
C GLU A 291 -9.01 22.08 -12.64
N ARG A 292 -8.06 21.70 -11.79
CA ARG A 292 -6.68 21.38 -12.21
C ARG A 292 -6.66 20.14 -13.12
N LEU A 293 -7.42 19.09 -12.81
CA LEU A 293 -7.56 17.90 -13.65
C LEU A 293 -8.17 18.23 -15.03
N LYS A 294 -9.21 19.07 -15.06
CA LYS A 294 -9.84 19.52 -16.32
C LYS A 294 -8.89 20.35 -17.19
N ALA A 295 -7.95 21.06 -16.57
CA ALA A 295 -6.94 21.86 -17.28
C ALA A 295 -5.78 21.03 -17.84
N LEU A 296 -5.63 19.75 -17.46
CA LEU A 296 -4.56 18.88 -17.96
C LEU A 296 -4.71 18.61 -19.46
N SER A 297 -3.55 18.54 -20.14
CA SER A 297 -3.50 18.06 -21.53
C SER A 297 -3.92 16.60 -21.61
N THR A 298 -5.08 16.36 -22.17
CA THR A 298 -5.57 15.00 -22.43
C THR A 298 -4.75 14.30 -23.49
N VAL A 299 -4.66 12.99 -23.40
CA VAL A 299 -3.98 12.19 -24.41
C VAL A 299 -4.75 12.29 -25.75
N ASP A 300 -4.04 12.55 -26.84
CA ASP A 300 -4.64 12.39 -28.16
C ASP A 300 -4.82 10.90 -28.50
N THR A 301 -6.06 10.46 -28.44
CA THR A 301 -6.42 9.07 -28.65
C THR A 301 -6.11 8.57 -30.08
N LYS A 302 -6.07 9.47 -31.08
CA LYS A 302 -5.67 9.13 -32.45
C LYS A 302 -4.14 8.95 -32.54
N ASP A 303 -3.38 9.68 -31.73
CA ASP A 303 -1.93 9.58 -31.70
C ASP A 303 -1.47 8.24 -31.09
N ILE A 304 -2.22 7.66 -30.16
CA ILE A 304 -1.91 6.32 -29.61
C ILE A 304 -1.87 5.28 -30.75
N GLY A 305 -2.86 5.28 -31.64
CA GLY A 305 -2.91 4.33 -32.74
C GLY A 305 -1.85 4.57 -33.83
N ARG A 306 -1.42 5.83 -34.03
CA ARG A 306 -0.40 6.20 -35.03
C ARG A 306 1.03 6.02 -34.52
N ASN A 307 1.25 6.26 -33.25
CA ASN A 307 2.56 6.28 -32.61
C ASN A 307 2.57 5.46 -31.30
N PRO A 308 2.23 4.16 -31.35
CA PRO A 308 2.07 3.34 -30.15
C PRO A 308 3.34 3.30 -29.29
N GLY A 309 4.50 3.23 -29.91
CA GLY A 309 5.79 3.23 -29.22
C GLY A 309 6.10 4.49 -28.39
N LYS A 310 5.35 5.57 -28.61
CA LYS A 310 5.46 6.80 -27.82
C LYS A 310 4.85 6.68 -26.42
N TYR A 311 3.99 5.67 -26.18
CA TYR A 311 3.13 5.63 -25.00
C TYR A 311 3.38 4.41 -24.11
N ALA A 312 3.30 4.65 -22.79
CA ALA A 312 3.09 3.66 -21.75
C ALA A 312 1.81 4.07 -20.98
N TRP A 313 0.92 3.15 -20.70
CA TRP A 313 -0.38 3.45 -20.11
C TRP A 313 -0.58 2.64 -18.83
N LEU A 314 -0.68 3.31 -17.68
CA LEU A 314 -1.07 2.67 -16.44
C LEU A 314 -2.54 2.27 -16.50
N ILE A 315 -2.80 0.99 -16.31
CA ILE A 315 -4.14 0.43 -16.46
C ILE A 315 -4.53 -0.44 -15.26
N ARG A 316 -5.82 -0.71 -15.16
CA ARG A 316 -6.42 -1.73 -14.31
C ARG A 316 -7.42 -2.54 -15.13
N PRO A 317 -7.75 -3.80 -14.77
CA PRO A 317 -8.72 -4.63 -15.50
C PRO A 317 -10.06 -3.93 -15.73
N SER A 318 -10.54 -3.15 -14.76
CA SER A 318 -11.76 -2.33 -14.87
C SER A 318 -11.73 -1.30 -16.03
N MET A 319 -10.57 -1.05 -16.64
CA MET A 319 -10.40 -0.17 -17.80
C MET A 319 -10.49 -0.94 -19.16
N LEU A 320 -10.74 -2.25 -19.15
CA LEU A 320 -10.75 -3.10 -20.33
C LEU A 320 -11.63 -2.53 -21.46
N TYR A 321 -12.82 -1.99 -21.15
CA TYR A 321 -13.69 -1.34 -22.13
C TYR A 321 -12.98 -0.22 -22.91
N TYR A 322 -12.13 0.56 -22.27
CA TYR A 322 -11.37 1.63 -22.93
C TYR A 322 -10.22 1.07 -23.77
N MET A 323 -9.54 0.04 -23.27
CA MET A 323 -8.40 -0.59 -23.93
C MET A 323 -8.80 -1.32 -25.22
N GLN A 324 -9.99 -1.94 -25.23
CA GLN A 324 -10.53 -2.63 -26.41
C GLN A 324 -10.62 -1.74 -27.65
N LYS A 325 -10.76 -0.41 -27.48
CA LYS A 325 -10.78 0.55 -28.60
C LYS A 325 -9.44 0.62 -29.36
N TYR A 326 -8.36 0.18 -28.75
CA TYR A 326 -7.00 0.17 -29.32
C TYR A 326 -6.47 -1.24 -29.55
N SER A 327 -7.36 -2.23 -29.58
CA SER A 327 -7.02 -3.66 -29.69
C SER A 327 -6.29 -4.04 -30.99
N HIS A 328 -6.32 -3.19 -32.00
CA HIS A 328 -5.57 -3.37 -33.27
C HIS A 328 -4.17 -2.71 -33.22
N THR A 329 -3.86 -1.98 -32.18
CA THR A 329 -2.57 -1.32 -32.01
C THR A 329 -1.53 -2.34 -31.52
N PRO A 330 -0.33 -2.42 -32.12
CA PRO A 330 0.73 -3.28 -31.62
C PRO A 330 1.00 -2.96 -30.15
N SER A 331 0.83 -3.94 -29.28
CA SER A 331 0.86 -3.69 -27.81
C SER A 331 1.55 -4.81 -27.05
N VAL A 332 2.00 -4.46 -25.85
CA VAL A 332 2.48 -5.35 -24.80
C VAL A 332 1.68 -5.04 -23.54
N VAL A 333 1.31 -6.05 -22.76
CA VAL A 333 0.71 -5.87 -21.44
C VAL A 333 1.73 -6.31 -20.40
N VAL A 334 2.30 -5.36 -19.68
CA VAL A 334 3.22 -5.65 -18.57
C VAL A 334 2.41 -5.80 -17.29
N THR A 335 2.46 -6.99 -16.67
CA THR A 335 1.86 -7.22 -15.35
C THR A 335 2.87 -6.85 -14.26
N SER A 336 2.48 -5.90 -13.39
CA SER A 336 3.31 -5.39 -12.30
C SER A 336 2.57 -5.40 -10.96
N ILE A 337 1.85 -6.49 -10.73
CA ILE A 337 1.10 -6.83 -9.51
C ILE A 337 1.53 -8.23 -9.03
N TRP A 338 1.04 -8.64 -7.88
CA TRP A 338 1.19 -10.01 -7.42
C TRP A 338 0.43 -10.99 -8.34
N GLU A 339 1.09 -12.09 -8.74
CA GLU A 339 0.54 -13.10 -9.68
C GLU A 339 -0.81 -13.68 -9.22
N GLY A 340 -1.08 -13.67 -7.91
CA GLY A 340 -2.36 -14.14 -7.37
C GLY A 340 -3.57 -13.39 -7.90
N TYR A 341 -3.47 -12.09 -8.12
CA TYR A 341 -4.57 -11.27 -8.65
C TYR A 341 -4.93 -11.56 -10.11
N GLU A 342 -4.04 -12.21 -10.89
CA GLU A 342 -4.36 -12.60 -12.27
C GLU A 342 -5.51 -13.62 -12.34
N LYS A 343 -5.66 -14.44 -11.29
CA LYS A 343 -6.73 -15.45 -11.20
C LYS A 343 -8.11 -14.82 -10.97
N ASP A 344 -8.13 -13.65 -10.35
CA ASP A 344 -9.36 -12.94 -10.04
C ASP A 344 -9.86 -12.11 -11.24
N GLU A 345 -9.04 -12.01 -12.31
CA GLU A 345 -9.33 -11.22 -13.51
C GLU A 345 -9.32 -12.06 -14.81
N PRO A 346 -10.11 -13.15 -14.89
CA PRO A 346 -10.05 -14.09 -16.01
C PRO A 346 -10.42 -13.44 -17.33
N GLU A 347 -11.41 -12.54 -17.39
CA GLU A 347 -11.82 -11.85 -18.61
C GLU A 347 -10.68 -10.98 -19.18
N PHE A 348 -9.94 -10.31 -18.30
CA PHE A 348 -8.81 -9.49 -18.71
C PHE A 348 -7.64 -10.35 -19.22
N MET A 349 -7.34 -11.46 -18.55
CA MET A 349 -6.29 -12.39 -18.96
C MET A 349 -6.65 -13.11 -20.26
N ASP A 350 -7.92 -13.42 -20.49
CA ASP A 350 -8.43 -13.99 -21.74
C ASP A 350 -8.27 -12.98 -22.89
N TRP A 351 -8.62 -11.73 -22.67
CA TRP A 351 -8.43 -10.67 -23.65
C TRP A 351 -6.96 -10.52 -24.09
N ILE A 352 -6.00 -10.58 -23.18
CA ILE A 352 -4.56 -10.55 -23.49
C ILE A 352 -4.19 -11.71 -24.41
N ARG A 353 -4.64 -12.93 -24.07
CA ARG A 353 -4.36 -14.15 -24.84
C ARG A 353 -4.98 -14.13 -26.23
N GLU A 354 -6.24 -13.76 -26.34
CA GLU A 354 -6.98 -13.69 -27.62
C GLU A 354 -6.37 -12.67 -28.58
N ARG A 355 -5.77 -11.60 -28.07
CA ARG A 355 -5.07 -10.58 -28.87
C ARG A 355 -3.63 -10.96 -29.22
N GLY A 356 -3.11 -12.03 -28.65
CA GLY A 356 -1.73 -12.45 -28.85
C GLY A 356 -0.71 -11.45 -28.30
N PHE A 357 -1.09 -10.64 -27.30
CA PHE A 357 -0.17 -9.72 -26.65
C PHE A 357 0.85 -10.49 -25.80
N THR A 358 2.10 -10.07 -25.86
CA THR A 358 3.09 -10.54 -24.88
C THR A 358 2.77 -9.97 -23.49
N ASN A 359 2.94 -10.78 -22.45
CA ASN A 359 2.63 -10.42 -21.08
C ASN A 359 3.83 -10.65 -20.15
N PRO A 360 4.89 -9.83 -20.22
CA PRO A 360 6.00 -9.93 -19.27
C PRO A 360 5.57 -9.51 -17.86
N HIS A 361 6.05 -10.26 -16.85
CA HIS A 361 5.84 -9.95 -15.46
C HIS A 361 7.04 -9.20 -14.89
N ILE A 362 6.83 -7.94 -14.48
CA ILE A 362 7.85 -7.05 -13.87
C ILE A 362 7.32 -6.57 -12.54
N HIS A 363 7.60 -7.32 -11.48
CA HIS A 363 7.04 -7.08 -10.16
C HIS A 363 8.06 -7.37 -9.05
N THR A 364 7.95 -6.67 -7.94
CA THR A 364 8.53 -7.01 -6.65
C THR A 364 7.51 -6.75 -5.55
N SER A 365 7.59 -7.52 -4.47
CA SER A 365 6.62 -7.48 -3.37
C SER A 365 6.64 -6.16 -2.59
N GLY A 366 5.52 -5.82 -1.95
CA GLY A 366 5.45 -4.81 -0.91
C GLY A 366 6.03 -5.26 0.44
N HIS A 367 6.27 -6.56 0.62
CA HIS A 367 6.62 -7.20 1.89
C HIS A 367 8.03 -7.76 1.88
N ALA A 368 8.61 -7.97 3.07
CA ALA A 368 9.97 -8.46 3.25
C ALA A 368 10.14 -9.90 2.74
N ASP A 369 11.26 -10.16 2.07
CA ASP A 369 11.76 -11.52 1.84
C ASP A 369 12.49 -12.06 3.10
N ALA A 370 12.82 -13.33 3.12
CA ALA A 370 13.47 -13.99 4.25
C ALA A 370 14.78 -13.29 4.69
N LYS A 371 15.60 -12.83 3.73
CA LYS A 371 16.85 -12.09 4.04
C LYS A 371 16.58 -10.73 4.69
N SER A 372 15.54 -10.06 4.25
CA SER A 372 15.09 -8.80 4.84
C SER A 372 14.62 -9.00 6.26
N LEU A 373 13.76 -10.00 6.52
CA LEU A 373 13.31 -10.36 7.87
C LEU A 373 14.48 -10.70 8.80
N GLN A 374 15.44 -11.51 8.34
CA GLN A 374 16.65 -11.84 9.11
C GLN A 374 17.46 -10.59 9.50
N SER A 375 17.55 -9.63 8.60
CA SER A 375 18.29 -8.39 8.86
C SER A 375 17.54 -7.50 9.86
N ILE A 376 16.21 -7.43 9.78
CA ILE A 376 15.36 -6.68 10.71
C ILE A 376 15.47 -7.29 12.11
N VAL A 377 15.29 -8.61 12.25
CA VAL A 377 15.40 -9.31 13.55
C VAL A 377 16.78 -9.16 14.15
N ARG A 378 17.85 -9.24 13.36
CA ARG A 378 19.23 -9.01 13.83
C ARG A 378 19.44 -7.59 14.31
N HIS A 379 18.83 -6.60 13.64
CA HIS A 379 18.92 -5.20 14.05
C HIS A 379 18.15 -4.92 15.34
N VAL A 380 16.88 -5.33 15.38
CA VAL A 380 15.97 -5.10 16.51
C VAL A 380 16.41 -5.88 17.76
N ASP A 381 16.93 -7.10 17.57
CA ASP A 381 17.41 -8.02 18.63
C ASP A 381 16.35 -8.25 19.72
N PRO A 382 15.15 -8.80 19.37
CA PRO A 382 14.05 -8.96 20.32
C PRO A 382 14.27 -10.14 21.27
N GLY A 383 13.69 -10.04 22.49
CA GLY A 383 13.62 -11.15 23.45
C GLY A 383 12.64 -12.24 23.03
N LEU A 384 11.50 -11.83 22.51
CA LEU A 384 10.43 -12.69 21.97
C LEU A 384 10.07 -12.25 20.55
N LEU A 385 9.87 -13.20 19.65
CA LEU A 385 9.41 -12.99 18.26
C LEU A 385 8.05 -13.63 18.05
N ILE A 386 7.08 -12.86 17.60
CA ILE A 386 5.72 -13.31 17.29
C ILE A 386 5.46 -13.07 15.81
N PRO A 387 5.26 -14.14 15.02
CA PRO A 387 4.83 -13.99 13.62
C PRO A 387 3.42 -13.39 13.55
N ILE A 388 3.24 -12.44 12.65
CA ILE A 388 1.95 -11.87 12.27
C ILE A 388 1.86 -11.81 10.75
N HIS A 389 0.65 -11.63 10.22
CA HIS A 389 0.43 -11.41 8.78
C HIS A 389 1.15 -12.46 7.91
N THR A 390 0.96 -13.74 8.22
CA THR A 390 1.63 -14.86 7.53
C THR A 390 0.76 -16.11 7.49
N ALA A 391 0.77 -16.79 6.34
CA ALA A 391 0.12 -18.10 6.19
C ALA A 391 0.98 -19.28 6.72
N VAL A 392 2.23 -19.03 7.10
CA VAL A 392 3.22 -20.07 7.46
C VAL A 392 4.04 -19.67 8.71
N PRO A 393 3.39 -19.37 9.84
CA PRO A 393 4.09 -18.88 11.05
C PRO A 393 5.15 -19.86 11.56
N GLU A 394 4.99 -21.15 11.33
CA GLU A 394 5.95 -22.21 11.70
C GLU A 394 7.32 -22.05 11.02
N ARG A 395 7.38 -21.39 9.86
CA ARG A 395 8.65 -21.13 9.16
C ARG A 395 9.57 -20.18 9.91
N PHE A 396 9.02 -19.36 10.83
CA PHE A 396 9.85 -18.51 11.68
C PHE A 396 10.82 -19.31 12.54
N ALA A 397 10.44 -20.48 13.06
CA ALA A 397 11.32 -21.34 13.82
C ALA A 397 12.53 -21.84 13.01
N THR A 398 12.32 -22.08 11.72
CA THR A 398 13.41 -22.47 10.80
C THR A 398 14.27 -21.26 10.42
N LEU A 399 13.65 -20.09 10.22
CA LEU A 399 14.36 -18.88 9.79
C LEU A 399 15.17 -18.24 10.93
N PHE A 400 14.73 -18.44 12.19
CA PHE A 400 15.32 -17.83 13.40
C PHE A 400 15.56 -18.89 14.50
N PRO A 401 16.41 -19.90 14.27
CA PRO A 401 16.60 -21.01 15.20
C PRO A 401 17.16 -20.62 16.57
N ASP A 402 17.81 -19.44 16.63
CA ASP A 402 18.42 -18.90 17.86
C ASP A 402 17.51 -17.92 18.61
N ARG A 403 16.23 -17.83 18.26
CA ARG A 403 15.26 -16.90 18.86
C ARG A 403 14.13 -17.62 19.57
N THR A 404 13.63 -17.00 20.63
CA THR A 404 12.38 -17.45 21.25
C THR A 404 11.21 -17.00 20.38
N ILE A 405 10.43 -17.98 19.87
CA ILE A 405 9.30 -17.71 19.00
C ILE A 405 8.04 -18.26 19.66
N ARG A 406 6.97 -17.48 19.57
CA ARG A 406 5.62 -17.90 19.99
C ARG A 406 4.64 -17.62 18.85
N CYS A 407 3.85 -18.63 18.48
CA CYS A 407 2.81 -18.53 17.45
C CYS A 407 1.44 -18.73 18.14
N PRO A 408 0.84 -17.67 18.72
CA PRO A 408 -0.43 -17.78 19.41
C PRO A 408 -1.55 -18.09 18.42
N GLN A 409 -2.61 -18.72 18.89
CA GLN A 409 -3.86 -18.78 18.15
C GLN A 409 -4.53 -17.38 18.13
N ASP A 410 -5.49 -17.20 17.21
CA ASP A 410 -6.25 -15.95 17.18
C ASP A 410 -7.00 -15.79 18.49
N ASN A 411 -7.02 -14.57 19.03
CA ASN A 411 -7.56 -14.22 20.34
C ASN A 411 -6.88 -14.93 21.55
N GLU A 412 -5.71 -15.56 21.38
CA GLU A 412 -4.92 -16.09 22.49
C GLU A 412 -4.07 -14.96 23.11
N PRO A 413 -4.33 -14.56 24.37
CA PRO A 413 -3.55 -13.51 25.01
C PRO A 413 -2.12 -13.97 25.33
N ILE A 414 -1.17 -13.05 25.21
CA ILE A 414 0.23 -13.25 25.60
C ILE A 414 0.57 -12.25 26.70
N GLU A 415 0.92 -12.75 27.87
CA GLU A 415 1.48 -11.94 28.95
C GLU A 415 3.00 -11.77 28.73
N LEU A 416 3.50 -10.52 28.88
CA LEU A 416 4.90 -10.15 28.68
C LEU A 416 5.58 -9.70 29.98
#